data_e1787bfa234e444bbf073a7659199b57
#
_entry.id   e1787bfa234e444bbf073a7659199b57
#
_cell.length_a   1.000
_cell.length_b   1.000
_cell.length_c   1.000
_cell.angle_alpha   90.00
_cell.angle_beta   90.00
_cell.angle_gamma   90.00
#
_symmetry.space_group_name_H-M   'P 1'
#
loop_
_entity.id
_entity.type
_entity.pdbx_description
1 polymer ?
#
loop_
_entity_poly.entity_id
_entity_poly.type
_entity_poly.pdbx_seq_one_letter_code
_entity_poly.pdbx_strand_id
1 'polypeptide(L)'
;MATLIQDLRFAVRTLLKQPGYSFVVILMLALGIAANTAIFTLFNGLFLRPLPFPDPDRIVNLDERAPRWELDYTGANYTDFHYWREENTTFEGMALWGGAAFNLSLDGEAERVTGAIVTHDVAEVLGIQPILGRDIAPEDDVPDAPRVALLGYDLWRNRFGGDPNLVGTTLHLDGEPFEIIGVLPEEALFVGEADLWTAFRYDVETNPFSWSYTGVGRLK
;
A
#
# COMPACT_ATOMS: atom_id res chain seq x y z
N MET A 1 -24.56 -43.71 22.14
CA MET A 1 -24.78 -42.26 22.44
C MET A 1 -24.96 -42.00 23.94
N ALA A 2 -25.55 -42.90 24.71
CA ALA A 2 -25.71 -42.72 26.19
C ALA A 2 -24.38 -42.64 26.96
N THR A 3 -23.35 -43.37 26.56
CA THR A 3 -22.01 -43.38 27.17
C THR A 3 -21.28 -42.04 27.02
N LEU A 4 -21.34 -41.40 25.87
CA LEU A 4 -20.67 -40.13 25.58
C LEU A 4 -21.23 -38.99 26.45
N ILE A 5 -22.55 -38.94 26.64
CA ILE A 5 -23.20 -37.95 27.53
C ILE A 5 -22.85 -38.18 28.99
N GLN A 6 -22.75 -39.47 29.41
CA GLN A 6 -22.35 -39.83 30.77
C GLN A 6 -20.88 -39.45 31.03
N ASP A 7 -20.00 -39.73 30.08
CA ASP A 7 -18.57 -39.40 30.19
C ASP A 7 -18.35 -37.88 30.23
N LEU A 8 -19.08 -37.10 29.41
CA LEU A 8 -19.04 -35.65 29.43
C LEU A 8 -19.52 -35.08 30.79
N ARG A 9 -20.63 -35.63 31.33
CA ARG A 9 -21.14 -35.21 32.63
C ARG A 9 -20.19 -35.57 33.75
N PHE A 10 -19.53 -36.71 33.68
CA PHE A 10 -18.50 -37.11 34.64
C PHE A 10 -17.28 -36.20 34.57
N ALA A 11 -16.78 -35.88 33.37
CA ALA A 11 -15.64 -34.99 33.15
C ALA A 11 -15.92 -33.59 33.75
N VAL A 12 -17.06 -32.97 33.40
CA VAL A 12 -17.48 -31.68 33.98
C VAL A 12 -17.54 -31.70 35.49
N ARG A 13 -18.12 -32.77 36.07
CA ARG A 13 -18.22 -32.89 37.53
C ARG A 13 -16.86 -33.05 38.21
N THR A 14 -15.90 -33.67 37.54
CA THR A 14 -14.53 -33.84 38.03
C THR A 14 -13.77 -32.51 38.02
N LEU A 15 -13.90 -31.75 36.94
CA LEU A 15 -13.32 -30.40 36.80
C LEU A 15 -13.87 -29.44 37.87
N LEU A 16 -15.16 -29.51 38.16
CA LEU A 16 -15.80 -28.66 39.16
C LEU A 16 -15.41 -29.04 40.60
N LYS A 17 -14.93 -30.25 40.85
CA LYS A 17 -14.45 -30.69 42.17
C LYS A 17 -13.07 -30.16 42.56
N GLN A 18 -12.26 -29.77 41.54
CA GLN A 18 -10.92 -29.22 41.75
C GLN A 18 -10.75 -27.91 40.97
N PRO A 19 -11.42 -26.84 41.39
CA PRO A 19 -11.50 -25.60 40.60
C PRO A 19 -10.14 -24.94 40.39
N GLY A 20 -9.24 -24.96 41.36
CA GLY A 20 -7.90 -24.38 41.22
C GLY A 20 -7.03 -25.07 40.16
N TYR A 21 -7.03 -26.42 40.18
CA TYR A 21 -6.31 -27.20 39.19
C TYR A 21 -6.92 -26.99 37.78
N SER A 22 -8.23 -27.06 37.66
CA SER A 22 -8.95 -26.86 36.40
C SER A 22 -8.72 -25.48 35.82
N PHE A 23 -8.68 -24.44 36.64
CA PHE A 23 -8.37 -23.06 36.24
C PHE A 23 -6.97 -22.97 35.65
N VAL A 24 -5.95 -23.54 36.29
CA VAL A 24 -4.57 -23.51 35.80
C VAL A 24 -4.45 -24.23 34.46
N VAL A 25 -5.05 -25.42 34.31
CA VAL A 25 -5.03 -26.18 33.07
C VAL A 25 -5.73 -25.43 31.93
N ILE A 26 -6.91 -24.87 32.21
CA ILE A 26 -7.65 -24.07 31.21
C ILE A 26 -6.85 -22.82 30.81
N LEU A 27 -6.23 -22.15 31.78
CA LEU A 27 -5.41 -20.97 31.51
C LEU A 27 -4.20 -21.30 30.65
N MET A 28 -3.49 -22.40 30.91
CA MET A 28 -2.37 -22.85 30.10
C MET A 28 -2.80 -23.20 28.67
N LEU A 29 -3.91 -23.91 28.50
CA LEU A 29 -4.45 -24.23 27.18
C LEU A 29 -4.92 -22.97 26.45
N ALA A 30 -5.59 -22.06 27.13
CA ALA A 30 -6.04 -20.80 26.57
C ALA A 30 -4.86 -19.93 26.09
N LEU A 31 -3.79 -19.83 26.88
CA LEU A 31 -2.58 -19.11 26.50
C LEU A 31 -1.89 -19.76 25.29
N GLY A 32 -1.77 -21.09 25.26
CA GLY A 32 -1.18 -21.81 24.14
C GLY A 32 -1.97 -21.62 22.85
N ILE A 33 -3.29 -21.71 22.89
CA ILE A 33 -4.17 -21.49 21.75
C ILE A 33 -4.12 -20.01 21.31
N ALA A 34 -4.19 -19.08 22.27
CA ALA A 34 -4.17 -17.65 21.97
C ALA A 34 -2.87 -17.22 21.29
N ALA A 35 -1.70 -17.71 21.76
CA ALA A 35 -0.42 -17.40 21.15
C ALA A 35 -0.34 -17.90 19.70
N ASN A 36 -0.72 -19.15 19.46
CA ASN A 36 -0.72 -19.71 18.10
C ASN A 36 -1.71 -19.01 17.17
N THR A 37 -2.90 -18.69 17.68
CA THR A 37 -3.93 -17.97 16.92
C THR A 37 -3.45 -16.56 16.56
N ALA A 38 -2.84 -15.85 17.50
CA ALA A 38 -2.31 -14.51 17.25
C ALA A 38 -1.22 -14.52 16.18
N ILE A 39 -0.24 -15.44 16.28
CA ILE A 39 0.81 -15.61 15.29
C ILE A 39 0.22 -15.96 13.92
N PHE A 40 -0.71 -16.91 13.86
CA PHE A 40 -1.35 -17.30 12.61
C PHE A 40 -2.16 -16.17 11.98
N THR A 41 -2.88 -15.39 12.79
CA THR A 41 -3.66 -14.24 12.31
C THR A 41 -2.74 -13.17 11.72
N LEU A 42 -1.61 -12.90 12.41
CA LEU A 42 -0.61 -11.96 11.89
C LEU A 42 0.00 -12.47 10.57
N PHE A 43 0.42 -13.74 10.55
CA PHE A 43 1.01 -14.35 9.36
C PHE A 43 0.01 -14.41 8.19
N ASN A 44 -1.23 -14.78 8.45
CA ASN A 44 -2.29 -14.81 7.45
C ASN A 44 -2.58 -13.40 6.88
N GLY A 45 -2.58 -12.37 7.74
CA GLY A 45 -2.81 -10.99 7.32
C GLY A 45 -1.69 -10.43 6.43
N LEU A 46 -0.44 -10.80 6.71
CA LEU A 46 0.73 -10.25 6.01
C LEU A 46 1.14 -11.07 4.77
N PHE A 47 0.97 -12.40 4.79
CA PHE A 47 1.56 -13.29 3.78
C PHE A 47 0.55 -14.12 2.98
N LEU A 48 -0.63 -14.39 3.53
CA LEU A 48 -1.60 -15.28 2.87
C LEU A 48 -2.79 -14.54 2.25
N ARG A 49 -2.99 -13.26 2.58
CA ARG A 49 -4.01 -12.48 1.88
C ARG A 49 -3.49 -12.13 0.49
N PRO A 50 -4.24 -12.47 -0.57
CA PRO A 50 -3.90 -12.00 -1.89
C PRO A 50 -3.92 -10.46 -1.90
N LEU A 51 -3.04 -9.86 -2.70
CA LEU A 51 -3.06 -8.42 -2.93
C LEU A 51 -4.45 -7.99 -3.43
N PRO A 52 -4.96 -6.82 -3.03
CA PRO A 52 -6.30 -6.36 -3.39
C PRO A 52 -6.40 -5.87 -4.84
N PHE A 53 -5.57 -6.41 -5.73
CA PHE A 53 -5.50 -6.03 -7.14
C PHE A 53 -6.02 -7.15 -8.04
N PRO A 54 -6.53 -6.82 -9.24
CA PRO A 54 -6.87 -7.80 -10.24
C PRO A 54 -5.65 -8.65 -10.66
N ASP A 55 -5.83 -9.97 -10.75
CA ASP A 55 -4.80 -10.93 -11.15
C ASP A 55 -3.46 -10.73 -10.41
N PRO A 56 -3.44 -10.80 -9.07
CA PRO A 56 -2.28 -10.43 -8.26
C PRO A 56 -1.05 -11.30 -8.54
N ASP A 57 -1.24 -12.52 -9.01
CA ASP A 57 -0.15 -13.44 -9.37
C ASP A 57 0.67 -12.96 -10.59
N ARG A 58 0.15 -12.01 -11.36
CA ARG A 58 0.84 -11.39 -12.49
C ARG A 58 1.64 -10.15 -12.08
N ILE A 59 1.49 -9.69 -10.84
CA ILE A 59 2.20 -8.52 -10.33
C ILE A 59 3.48 -8.99 -9.65
N VAL A 60 4.61 -8.45 -10.10
CA VAL A 60 5.94 -8.76 -9.56
C VAL A 60 6.66 -7.49 -9.14
N ASN A 61 7.47 -7.60 -8.08
CA ASN A 61 8.35 -6.53 -7.65
C ASN A 61 9.59 -6.48 -8.55
N LEU A 62 10.03 -5.28 -8.89
CA LEU A 62 11.21 -5.01 -9.70
C LEU A 62 12.26 -4.34 -8.83
N ASP A 63 13.29 -5.08 -8.47
CA ASP A 63 14.39 -4.61 -7.63
C ASP A 63 15.73 -4.76 -8.36
N GLU A 64 16.67 -3.92 -7.99
CA GLU A 64 18.05 -4.01 -8.42
C GLU A 64 18.92 -4.75 -7.41
N ARG A 65 20.05 -5.21 -7.89
CA ARG A 65 21.12 -5.74 -7.06
C ARG A 65 22.38 -4.90 -7.25
N ALA A 66 23.03 -4.59 -6.16
CA ALA A 66 24.30 -3.88 -6.18
C ALA A 66 25.42 -4.74 -5.54
N PRO A 67 25.90 -5.80 -6.23
CA PRO A 67 26.86 -6.76 -5.67
C PRO A 67 28.20 -6.11 -5.25
N ARG A 68 28.57 -4.98 -5.88
CA ARG A 68 29.78 -4.22 -5.53
C ARG A 68 29.70 -3.65 -4.11
N TRP A 69 28.48 -3.45 -3.57
CA TRP A 69 28.25 -2.95 -2.21
C TRP A 69 27.62 -4.01 -1.30
N GLU A 70 27.66 -5.30 -1.73
CA GLU A 70 27.06 -6.43 -1.00
C GLU A 70 25.56 -6.24 -0.70
N LEU A 71 24.85 -5.53 -1.58
CA LEU A 71 23.40 -5.29 -1.46
C LEU A 71 22.64 -6.19 -2.44
N ASP A 72 21.83 -7.08 -1.89
CA ASP A 72 21.00 -8.01 -2.67
C ASP A 72 19.68 -7.37 -3.14
N TYR A 73 19.23 -6.31 -2.45
CA TYR A 73 18.02 -5.55 -2.75
C TYR A 73 18.28 -4.07 -2.48
N THR A 74 18.08 -3.22 -3.47
CA THR A 74 18.36 -1.78 -3.35
C THR A 74 17.17 -0.89 -3.64
N GLY A 75 16.05 -1.46 -4.07
CA GLY A 75 15.00 -0.71 -4.77
C GLY A 75 15.40 -0.44 -6.22
N ALA A 76 14.52 0.17 -6.99
CA ALA A 76 14.77 0.51 -8.38
C ALA A 76 15.33 1.94 -8.51
N ASN A 77 16.22 2.12 -9.48
CA ASN A 77 16.69 3.42 -9.94
C ASN A 77 15.83 3.88 -11.12
N TYR A 78 15.48 5.16 -11.18
CA TYR A 78 14.65 5.66 -12.26
C TYR A 78 15.32 5.56 -13.63
N THR A 79 16.60 5.84 -13.71
CA THR A 79 17.34 5.78 -15.00
C THR A 79 17.34 4.36 -15.55
N ASP A 80 17.65 3.37 -14.71
CA ASP A 80 17.65 1.97 -15.12
C ASP A 80 16.24 1.49 -15.45
N PHE A 81 15.25 1.90 -14.67
CA PHE A 81 13.85 1.63 -14.95
C PHE A 81 13.40 2.19 -16.31
N HIS A 82 13.84 3.41 -16.67
CA HIS A 82 13.52 4.01 -17.96
C HIS A 82 14.00 3.11 -19.11
N TYR A 83 15.24 2.62 -19.06
CA TYR A 83 15.78 1.71 -20.06
C TYR A 83 15.07 0.33 -20.02
N TRP A 84 14.76 -0.19 -18.86
CA TRP A 84 13.99 -1.45 -18.76
C TRP A 84 12.63 -1.33 -19.44
N ARG A 85 11.98 -0.20 -19.29
CA ARG A 85 10.67 0.05 -19.90
C ARG A 85 10.77 0.14 -21.43
N GLU A 86 11.80 0.77 -21.98
CA GLU A 86 12.04 0.85 -23.42
C GLU A 86 12.35 -0.51 -24.05
N GLU A 87 13.12 -1.36 -23.38
CA GLU A 87 13.52 -2.68 -23.88
C GLU A 87 12.58 -3.82 -23.43
N ASN A 88 11.48 -3.50 -22.78
CA ASN A 88 10.56 -4.47 -22.20
C ASN A 88 9.85 -5.34 -23.23
N THR A 89 9.97 -6.66 -23.06
CA THR A 89 9.22 -7.65 -23.85
C THR A 89 8.38 -8.58 -22.99
N THR A 90 8.57 -8.56 -21.68
CA THR A 90 8.02 -9.52 -20.72
C THR A 90 6.76 -9.00 -20.03
N PHE A 91 6.74 -7.71 -19.72
CA PHE A 91 5.66 -7.09 -18.96
C PHE A 91 4.64 -6.44 -19.87
N GLU A 92 3.38 -6.47 -19.47
CA GLU A 92 2.28 -5.70 -20.03
C GLU A 92 2.46 -4.21 -19.71
N GLY A 93 2.85 -3.90 -18.46
CA GLY A 93 3.18 -2.58 -17.97
C GLY A 93 4.21 -2.64 -16.84
N MET A 94 4.91 -1.55 -16.64
CA MET A 94 5.89 -1.37 -15.56
C MET A 94 5.73 0.02 -14.96
N ALA A 95 5.85 0.13 -13.64
CA ALA A 95 5.67 1.38 -12.93
C ALA A 95 6.63 1.53 -11.74
N LEU A 96 6.86 2.77 -11.32
CA LEU A 96 7.62 3.12 -10.13
C LEU A 96 6.82 3.99 -9.18
N TRP A 97 7.10 3.85 -7.88
CA TRP A 97 6.70 4.83 -6.89
C TRP A 97 7.76 5.00 -5.81
N GLY A 98 7.75 6.16 -5.17
CA GLY A 98 8.56 6.47 -4.00
C GLY A 98 7.73 7.13 -2.92
N GLY A 99 8.05 6.84 -1.66
CA GLY A 99 7.42 7.52 -0.53
C GLY A 99 7.84 8.99 -0.46
N ALA A 100 6.89 9.85 -0.13
CA ALA A 100 7.09 11.27 0.12
C ALA A 100 6.30 11.71 1.36
N ALA A 101 6.59 12.90 1.86
CA ALA A 101 5.79 13.51 2.91
C ALA A 101 5.64 14.99 2.59
N PHE A 102 4.42 15.49 2.67
CA PHE A 102 4.07 16.85 2.33
C PHE A 102 3.47 17.58 3.52
N ASN A 103 3.60 18.91 3.55
CA ASN A 103 2.86 19.76 4.45
C ASN A 103 1.63 20.29 3.69
N LEU A 104 0.47 19.70 3.96
CA LEU A 104 -0.80 20.14 3.41
C LEU A 104 -1.26 21.39 4.15
N SER A 105 -1.45 22.49 3.42
CA SER A 105 -1.95 23.75 3.98
C SER A 105 -3.44 23.88 3.73
N LEU A 106 -4.23 23.89 4.82
CA LEU A 106 -5.68 24.10 4.80
C LEU A 106 -6.05 25.14 5.85
N ASP A 107 -6.83 26.16 5.48
CA ASP A 107 -7.36 27.19 6.37
C ASP A 107 -6.30 27.90 7.23
N GLY A 108 -5.04 27.96 6.76
CA GLY A 108 -3.92 28.59 7.47
C GLY A 108 -3.21 27.66 8.47
N GLU A 109 -3.63 26.42 8.60
CA GLU A 109 -2.93 25.38 9.36
C GLU A 109 -2.18 24.45 8.42
N ALA A 110 -1.00 23.99 8.83
CA ALA A 110 -0.22 22.99 8.10
C ALA A 110 -0.33 21.64 8.80
N GLU A 111 -0.72 20.63 8.04
CA GLU A 111 -0.79 19.23 8.49
C GLU A 111 0.20 18.40 7.66
N ARG A 112 0.96 17.53 8.33
CA ARG A 112 1.86 16.61 7.63
C ARG A 112 1.09 15.39 7.17
N VAL A 113 1.09 15.16 5.85
CA VAL A 113 0.45 14.02 5.19
C VAL A 113 1.51 13.13 4.52
N THR A 114 1.25 11.84 4.47
CA THR A 114 2.07 10.90 3.70
C THR A 114 1.67 10.97 2.24
N GLY A 115 2.64 10.87 1.34
CA GLY A 115 2.39 10.85 -0.09
C GLY A 115 3.19 9.78 -0.79
N ALA A 116 2.76 9.45 -2.00
CA ALA A 116 3.56 8.70 -2.95
C ALA A 116 3.78 9.55 -4.20
N ILE A 117 5.02 9.56 -4.67
CA ILE A 117 5.37 10.08 -5.99
C ILE A 117 5.33 8.88 -6.93
N VAL A 118 4.48 8.89 -7.94
CA VAL A 118 4.20 7.74 -8.79
C VAL A 118 4.39 8.06 -10.28
N THR A 119 4.88 7.11 -11.06
CA THR A 119 4.80 7.20 -12.53
C THR A 119 3.35 7.04 -12.98
N HIS A 120 2.99 7.62 -14.12
CA HIS A 120 1.62 7.61 -14.65
C HIS A 120 1.03 6.20 -14.85
N ASP A 121 1.84 5.18 -14.97
CA ASP A 121 1.42 3.79 -15.22
C ASP A 121 1.04 3.03 -13.95
N VAL A 122 1.29 3.56 -12.73
CA VAL A 122 1.09 2.80 -11.48
C VAL A 122 -0.33 2.28 -11.34
N ALA A 123 -1.31 3.14 -11.59
CA ALA A 123 -2.71 2.75 -11.44
C ALA A 123 -3.11 1.69 -12.48
N GLU A 124 -2.68 1.81 -13.74
CA GLU A 124 -2.91 0.82 -14.79
C GLU A 124 -2.25 -0.52 -14.46
N VAL A 125 -0.96 -0.51 -14.08
CA VAL A 125 -0.20 -1.72 -13.73
C VAL A 125 -0.83 -2.45 -12.55
N LEU A 126 -1.34 -1.74 -11.56
CA LEU A 126 -2.01 -2.34 -10.40
C LEU A 126 -3.48 -2.64 -10.64
N GLY A 127 -4.07 -2.14 -11.74
CA GLY A 127 -5.49 -2.29 -12.01
C GLY A 127 -6.38 -1.44 -11.11
N ILE A 128 -5.85 -0.31 -10.63
CA ILE A 128 -6.56 0.67 -9.81
C ILE A 128 -7.25 1.68 -10.72
N GLN A 129 -8.46 2.08 -10.38
CA GLN A 129 -9.16 3.16 -11.07
C GLN A 129 -9.62 4.20 -10.05
N PRO A 130 -9.39 5.50 -10.29
CA PRO A 130 -9.96 6.55 -9.46
C PRO A 130 -11.50 6.41 -9.37
N ILE A 131 -12.05 6.61 -8.17
CA ILE A 131 -13.49 6.58 -7.94
C ILE A 131 -14.17 7.89 -8.35
N LEU A 132 -13.39 8.97 -8.44
CA LEU A 132 -13.80 10.29 -8.93
C LEU A 132 -12.67 10.88 -9.76
N GLY A 133 -13.02 11.66 -10.78
CA GLY A 133 -12.07 12.37 -11.63
C GLY A 133 -11.32 11.45 -12.61
N ARG A 134 -10.03 11.70 -12.80
CA ARG A 134 -9.15 10.97 -13.72
C ARG A 134 -7.85 10.54 -13.05
N ASP A 135 -7.15 9.62 -13.68
CA ASP A 135 -5.81 9.20 -13.29
C ASP A 135 -4.73 10.19 -13.78
N ILE A 136 -3.49 9.99 -13.30
CA ILE A 136 -2.31 10.68 -13.80
C ILE A 136 -2.06 10.23 -15.23
N ALA A 137 -2.05 11.18 -16.15
CA ALA A 137 -1.78 10.91 -17.56
C ALA A 137 -0.27 11.07 -17.88
N PRO A 138 0.23 10.49 -18.99
CA PRO A 138 1.63 10.68 -19.41
C PRO A 138 2.06 12.15 -19.50
N GLU A 139 1.17 13.04 -19.90
CA GLU A 139 1.41 14.48 -19.97
C GLU A 139 1.54 15.17 -18.61
N ASP A 140 1.02 14.58 -17.53
CA ASP A 140 1.20 15.07 -16.16
C ASP A 140 2.57 14.64 -15.60
N ASP A 141 3.17 13.58 -16.15
CA ASP A 141 4.39 12.93 -15.64
C ASP A 141 5.66 13.38 -16.39
N VAL A 142 5.68 14.61 -16.88
CA VAL A 142 6.85 15.24 -17.47
C VAL A 142 7.36 16.40 -16.58
N PRO A 143 8.66 16.75 -16.64
CA PRO A 143 9.29 17.69 -15.69
C PRO A 143 8.57 19.02 -15.49
N ASP A 144 8.09 19.63 -16.56
CA ASP A 144 7.47 20.97 -16.56
C ASP A 144 5.94 20.93 -16.54
N ALA A 145 5.33 19.76 -16.39
CA ALA A 145 3.87 19.64 -16.31
C ALA A 145 3.29 20.40 -15.10
N PRO A 146 2.04 20.84 -15.16
CA PRO A 146 1.32 21.30 -13.97
C PRO A 146 1.34 20.24 -12.87
N ARG A 147 1.43 20.68 -11.62
CA ARG A 147 1.42 19.77 -10.49
C ARG A 147 0.00 19.25 -10.27
N VAL A 148 -0.14 17.93 -10.25
CA VAL A 148 -1.43 17.25 -10.01
C VAL A 148 -1.34 16.34 -8.79
N ALA A 149 -2.49 16.13 -8.14
CA ALA A 149 -2.62 15.23 -7.01
C ALA A 149 -3.88 14.36 -7.13
N LEU A 150 -3.74 13.08 -6.80
CA LEU A 150 -4.84 12.16 -6.55
C LEU A 150 -4.96 12.01 -5.03
N LEU A 151 -6.13 12.28 -4.48
CA LEU A 151 -6.36 12.10 -3.04
C LEU A 151 -6.65 10.64 -2.73
N GLY A 152 -6.06 10.12 -1.66
CA GLY A 152 -6.44 8.84 -1.09
C GLY A 152 -7.85 8.92 -0.49
N TYR A 153 -8.56 7.79 -0.49
CA TYR A 153 -9.93 7.69 -0.03
C TYR A 153 -10.14 8.24 1.38
N ASP A 154 -9.26 7.89 2.30
CA ASP A 154 -9.36 8.29 3.70
C ASP A 154 -9.14 9.80 3.89
N LEU A 155 -8.15 10.38 3.23
CA LEU A 155 -7.90 11.82 3.29
C LEU A 155 -9.11 12.59 2.71
N TRP A 156 -9.63 12.18 1.55
CA TRP A 156 -10.81 12.77 0.93
C TRP A 156 -12.03 12.70 1.86
N ARG A 157 -12.29 11.52 2.43
CA ARG A 157 -13.47 11.29 3.27
C ARG A 157 -13.38 12.00 4.62
N ASN A 158 -12.24 11.88 5.30
CA ASN A 158 -12.11 12.32 6.68
C ASN A 158 -11.78 13.82 6.79
N ARG A 159 -11.00 14.35 5.85
CA ARG A 159 -10.54 15.75 5.90
C ARG A 159 -11.41 16.67 5.04
N PHE A 160 -11.90 16.18 3.91
CA PHE A 160 -12.70 16.95 2.96
C PHE A 160 -14.18 16.55 2.93
N GLY A 161 -14.63 15.73 3.89
CA GLY A 161 -16.04 15.36 4.05
C GLY A 161 -16.63 14.55 2.91
N GLY A 162 -15.81 14.00 2.01
CA GLY A 162 -16.26 13.23 0.86
C GLY A 162 -16.93 14.11 -0.23
N ASP A 163 -16.55 15.39 -0.34
CA ASP A 163 -17.13 16.30 -1.33
C ASP A 163 -16.64 15.94 -2.75
N PRO A 164 -17.54 15.57 -3.69
CA PRO A 164 -17.18 15.27 -5.06
C PRO A 164 -16.75 16.51 -5.87
N ASN A 165 -17.11 17.71 -5.43
CA ASN A 165 -16.75 18.96 -6.11
C ASN A 165 -15.29 19.39 -5.85
N LEU A 166 -14.56 18.60 -5.08
CA LEU A 166 -13.14 18.86 -4.79
C LEU A 166 -12.25 18.65 -6.02
N VAL A 167 -12.65 17.76 -6.94
CA VAL A 167 -11.93 17.52 -8.18
C VAL A 167 -11.96 18.79 -9.05
N GLY A 168 -10.77 19.20 -9.54
CA GLY A 168 -10.56 20.45 -10.28
C GLY A 168 -10.25 21.65 -9.38
N THR A 169 -10.22 21.49 -8.04
CA THR A 169 -9.76 22.54 -7.13
C THR A 169 -8.27 22.41 -6.85
N THR A 170 -7.70 23.46 -6.24
CA THR A 170 -6.27 23.50 -5.90
C THR A 170 -6.07 23.30 -4.40
N LEU A 171 -5.12 22.41 -4.06
CA LEU A 171 -4.56 22.31 -2.73
C LEU A 171 -3.10 22.77 -2.72
N HIS A 172 -2.56 23.09 -1.54
CA HIS A 172 -1.16 23.47 -1.40
C HIS A 172 -0.38 22.43 -0.61
N LEU A 173 0.64 21.87 -1.27
CA LEU A 173 1.59 20.93 -0.68
C LEU A 173 2.96 21.59 -0.63
N ASP A 174 3.55 21.73 0.56
CA ASP A 174 4.81 22.45 0.81
C ASP A 174 4.81 23.89 0.24
N GLY A 175 3.63 24.54 0.23
CA GLY A 175 3.44 25.89 -0.31
C GLY A 175 3.25 25.95 -1.84
N GLU A 176 3.39 24.84 -2.56
CA GLU A 176 3.20 24.76 -4.00
C GLU A 176 1.77 24.33 -4.36
N PRO A 177 1.16 24.94 -5.40
CA PRO A 177 -0.19 24.58 -5.82
C PRO A 177 -0.22 23.25 -6.59
N PHE A 178 -1.15 22.36 -6.21
CA PHE A 178 -1.46 21.10 -6.90
C PHE A 178 -2.96 21.08 -7.26
N GLU A 179 -3.27 20.76 -8.50
CA GLU A 179 -4.65 20.51 -8.92
C GLU A 179 -5.08 19.11 -8.46
N ILE A 180 -6.21 19.00 -7.79
CA ILE A 180 -6.83 17.72 -7.45
C ILE A 180 -7.50 17.16 -8.72
N ILE A 181 -6.93 16.12 -9.31
CA ILE A 181 -7.45 15.52 -10.55
C ILE A 181 -8.38 14.34 -10.30
N GLY A 182 -8.39 13.77 -9.10
CA GLY A 182 -9.25 12.65 -8.78
C GLY A 182 -9.09 12.15 -7.35
N VAL A 183 -9.86 11.10 -7.03
CA VAL A 183 -9.83 10.41 -5.74
C VAL A 183 -9.62 8.93 -5.99
N LEU A 184 -8.66 8.36 -5.28
CA LEU A 184 -8.29 6.95 -5.34
C LEU A 184 -9.25 6.09 -4.51
N PRO A 185 -9.44 4.81 -4.85
CA PRO A 185 -10.14 3.86 -4.02
C PRO A 185 -9.32 3.49 -2.77
N GLU A 186 -9.96 2.80 -1.82
CA GLU A 186 -9.32 2.41 -0.54
C GLU A 186 -8.11 1.46 -0.77
N GLU A 187 -8.15 0.63 -1.80
CA GLU A 187 -7.09 -0.31 -2.18
C GLU A 187 -5.77 0.38 -2.56
N ALA A 188 -5.83 1.63 -3.00
CA ALA A 188 -4.65 2.42 -3.37
C ALA A 188 -3.71 2.73 -2.19
N LEU A 189 -4.17 2.61 -0.95
CA LEU A 189 -3.34 2.68 0.26
C LEU A 189 -2.16 1.70 0.24
N PHE A 190 -2.25 0.64 -0.56
CA PHE A 190 -1.15 -0.33 -0.70
C PHE A 190 0.12 0.28 -1.32
N VAL A 191 -0.01 1.37 -2.06
CA VAL A 191 1.12 2.11 -2.62
C VAL A 191 1.67 3.10 -1.59
N GLY A 192 2.64 2.63 -0.80
CA GLY A 192 3.37 3.48 0.15
C GLY A 192 2.57 3.95 1.37
N GLU A 193 1.40 3.34 1.67
CA GLU A 193 0.49 3.82 2.73
C GLU A 193 0.21 5.32 2.62
N ALA A 194 0.04 5.80 1.37
CA ALA A 194 0.01 7.22 1.06
C ALA A 194 -1.41 7.79 1.14
N ASP A 195 -1.52 8.96 1.79
CA ASP A 195 -2.75 9.76 1.85
C ASP A 195 -3.07 10.42 0.50
N LEU A 196 -2.06 10.59 -0.35
CA LEU A 196 -2.21 11.16 -1.70
C LEU A 196 -1.10 10.70 -2.63
N TRP A 197 -1.36 10.71 -3.93
CA TRP A 197 -0.35 10.49 -4.97
C TRP A 197 -0.11 11.76 -5.76
N THR A 198 1.16 11.95 -6.18
CA THR A 198 1.56 13.01 -7.12
C THR A 198 2.34 12.39 -8.27
N ALA A 199 2.32 13.02 -9.44
CA ALA A 199 3.10 12.59 -10.58
C ALA A 199 4.60 12.65 -10.30
N PHE A 200 5.36 11.72 -10.86
CA PHE A 200 6.80 11.57 -10.64
C PHE A 200 7.59 12.74 -11.23
N ARG A 201 7.24 13.17 -12.43
CA ARG A 201 7.79 14.35 -13.12
C ARG A 201 9.31 14.38 -13.14
N TYR A 202 9.92 13.22 -13.37
CA TYR A 202 11.35 13.04 -13.26
C TYR A 202 12.08 13.36 -14.57
N ASP A 203 13.25 13.97 -14.44
CA ASP A 203 14.16 14.18 -15.55
C ASP A 203 15.37 13.25 -15.40
N VAL A 204 15.58 12.37 -16.37
CA VAL A 204 16.67 11.39 -16.41
C VAL A 204 18.05 12.06 -16.35
N GLU A 205 18.17 13.28 -16.87
CA GLU A 205 19.46 13.98 -16.95
C GLU A 205 19.90 14.59 -15.61
N THR A 206 18.93 14.92 -14.74
CA THR A 206 19.22 15.70 -13.53
C THR A 206 19.50 14.88 -12.26
N ASN A 207 19.10 13.60 -12.19
CA ASN A 207 19.29 12.80 -10.96
C ASN A 207 19.57 11.32 -11.24
N PRO A 208 20.78 10.97 -11.69
CA PRO A 208 21.09 9.64 -12.22
C PRO A 208 21.20 8.51 -11.19
N PHE A 209 21.18 8.78 -9.87
CA PHE A 209 21.44 7.75 -8.85
C PHE A 209 20.58 7.89 -7.60
N SER A 210 19.39 7.30 -7.63
CA SER A 210 18.59 7.11 -6.41
C SER A 210 17.94 5.73 -6.45
N TRP A 211 18.40 4.79 -5.62
CA TRP A 211 17.77 3.48 -5.38
C TRP A 211 16.69 3.59 -4.29
N SER A 212 15.79 4.53 -4.44
CA SER A 212 14.80 4.84 -3.40
C SER A 212 13.37 4.50 -3.83
N TYR A 213 13.21 3.89 -5.00
CA TYR A 213 11.91 3.64 -5.58
C TYR A 213 11.55 2.16 -5.55
N THR A 214 10.28 1.89 -5.40
CA THR A 214 9.71 0.55 -5.54
C THR A 214 9.25 0.38 -6.98
N GLY A 215 9.79 -0.62 -7.66
CA GLY A 215 9.39 -0.99 -9.01
C GLY A 215 8.34 -2.09 -9.00
N VAL A 216 7.39 -2.03 -9.92
CA VAL A 216 6.39 -3.07 -10.12
C VAL A 216 6.20 -3.33 -11.62
N GLY A 217 5.96 -4.59 -11.97
CA GLY A 217 5.63 -4.99 -13.33
C GLY A 217 4.44 -5.95 -13.34
N ARG A 218 3.58 -5.82 -14.37
CA ARG A 218 2.52 -6.79 -14.66
C ARG A 218 2.97 -7.69 -15.79
N LEU A 219 3.04 -8.99 -15.55
CA LEU A 219 3.37 -9.99 -16.56
C LEU A 219 2.28 -10.08 -17.64
N LYS A 220 2.71 -10.38 -18.89
CA LYS A 220 1.81 -10.63 -20.03
C LYS A 220 0.97 -11.88 -19.86
#